data_96c04a3489b44106bced12908fe490bd
#
_entry.id   96c04a3489b44106bced12908fe490bd
#
_cell.length_a   1.000
_cell.length_b   1.000
_cell.length_c   1.000
_cell.angle_alpha   90.00
_cell.angle_beta   90.00
_cell.angle_gamma   90.00
#
_symmetry.space_group_name_H-M   'P 1'
#
loop_
_entity.id
_entity.type
_entity.pdbx_description
1 polymer ?
#
loop_
_entity_poly.entity_id
_entity_poly.type
_entity_poly.pdbx_seq_one_letter_code
_entity_poly.pdbx_strand_id
1 'polypeptide(L)'
;GGIWGFGVFDNKDANKIEASKLFIKYMADSAEGTPDAVLSSTYFPVRDTVEGKDLTGLYGDVQTMSDYSTLMQYLGDYYQVTPGWAEARTAWWNMLQQVGSGADVQTAVDEFVGTANAAAAN
;
A
#
# COMPACT_ATOMS: atom_id res chain seq x y z
N GLY A 1 6.12 -1.09 -5.30
CA GLY A 1 4.84 -1.55 -4.77
C GLY A 1 4.91 -1.87 -3.30
N GLY A 2 3.77 -2.08 -2.68
CA GLY A 2 3.67 -2.39 -1.26
C GLY A 2 2.43 -3.24 -0.97
N ILE A 3 2.38 -3.82 0.22
CA ILE A 3 1.24 -4.60 0.69
C ILE A 3 0.49 -3.78 1.73
N TRP A 4 -0.81 -3.69 1.56
CA TRP A 4 -1.73 -3.09 2.53
C TRP A 4 -2.50 -4.18 3.26
N GLY A 5 -2.80 -3.97 4.51
CA GLY A 5 -3.51 -4.94 5.31
C GLY A 5 -4.35 -4.30 6.41
N PHE A 6 -5.22 -5.10 6.99
CA PHE A 6 -6.01 -4.72 8.14
C PHE A 6 -5.34 -5.18 9.43
N GLY A 7 -5.45 -4.38 10.47
CA GLY A 7 -5.01 -4.73 11.83
C GLY A 7 -6.17 -4.74 12.80
N VAL A 8 -6.16 -5.67 13.75
CA VAL A 8 -7.09 -5.68 14.89
C VAL A 8 -6.36 -5.17 16.11
N PHE A 9 -6.86 -4.11 16.72
CA PHE A 9 -6.32 -3.54 17.94
C PHE A 9 -7.05 -4.12 19.16
N ASP A 10 -6.30 -4.40 20.22
CA ASP A 10 -6.87 -4.80 21.51
C ASP A 10 -7.44 -3.59 22.23
N ASN A 11 -8.73 -3.34 22.04
CA ASN A 11 -9.48 -2.28 22.71
C ASN A 11 -10.16 -2.73 24.02
N LYS A 12 -9.79 -3.91 24.53
CA LYS A 12 -10.33 -4.51 25.75
C LYS A 12 -11.83 -4.85 25.70
N ASP A 13 -12.40 -4.91 24.50
CA ASP A 13 -13.79 -5.30 24.26
C ASP A 13 -13.82 -6.51 23.31
N ALA A 14 -14.08 -7.67 23.87
CA ALA A 14 -14.07 -8.94 23.13
C ALA A 14 -15.07 -8.95 21.95
N ASN A 15 -16.24 -8.32 22.12
CA ASN A 15 -17.24 -8.28 21.06
C ASN A 15 -16.79 -7.42 19.88
N LYS A 16 -16.14 -6.28 20.15
CA LYS A 16 -15.59 -5.43 19.10
C LYS A 16 -14.42 -6.10 18.39
N ILE A 17 -13.57 -6.80 19.12
CA ILE A 17 -12.46 -7.57 18.54
C ILE A 17 -13.01 -8.65 17.60
N GLU A 18 -14.00 -9.44 18.03
CA GLU A 18 -14.61 -10.47 17.17
C GLU A 18 -15.34 -9.88 15.96
N ALA A 19 -16.08 -8.80 16.13
CA ALA A 19 -16.70 -8.08 15.01
C ALA A 19 -15.64 -7.57 14.00
N SER A 20 -14.53 -7.06 14.48
CA SER A 20 -13.41 -6.61 13.61
C SER A 20 -12.80 -7.77 12.84
N LYS A 21 -12.62 -8.92 13.45
CA LYS A 21 -12.12 -10.13 12.76
C LYS A 21 -13.09 -10.62 11.68
N LEU A 22 -14.40 -10.62 11.98
CA LEU A 22 -15.43 -10.98 10.99
C LEU A 22 -15.44 -10.03 9.81
N PHE A 23 -15.32 -8.73 10.07
CA PHE A 23 -15.22 -7.71 9.01
C PHE A 23 -13.98 -7.95 8.13
N ILE A 24 -12.81 -8.16 8.74
CA ILE A 24 -11.57 -8.43 8.00
C ILE A 24 -11.71 -9.72 7.18
N LYS A 25 -12.28 -10.77 7.77
CA LYS A 25 -12.52 -12.01 7.04
C LYS A 25 -13.42 -11.78 5.83
N TYR A 26 -14.50 -11.04 5.98
CA TYR A 26 -15.39 -10.70 4.86
C TYR A 26 -14.65 -9.95 3.75
N MET A 27 -13.88 -8.92 4.11
CA MET A 27 -13.18 -8.07 3.13
C MET A 27 -11.99 -8.76 2.45
N ALA A 28 -11.28 -9.64 3.15
CA ALA A 28 -10.00 -10.19 2.70
C ALA A 28 -10.01 -11.69 2.42
N ASP A 29 -11.02 -12.43 2.87
CA ASP A 29 -11.03 -13.90 2.82
C ASP A 29 -12.46 -14.48 2.64
N SER A 30 -13.29 -13.85 1.84
CA SER A 30 -14.60 -14.39 1.45
C SER A 30 -14.85 -14.32 -0.05
N ALA A 31 -15.55 -15.30 -0.59
CA ALA A 31 -15.93 -15.32 -2.00
C ALA A 31 -16.91 -14.19 -2.36
N GLU A 32 -17.64 -13.67 -1.37
CA GLU A 32 -18.62 -12.61 -1.54
C GLU A 32 -17.97 -11.21 -1.47
N GLY A 33 -17.27 -10.90 -0.37
CA GLY A 33 -16.79 -9.55 -0.09
C GLY A 33 -15.43 -9.22 -0.72
N THR A 34 -14.53 -10.18 -0.85
CA THR A 34 -13.17 -9.92 -1.32
C THR A 34 -13.11 -9.36 -2.74
N PRO A 35 -13.89 -9.88 -3.73
CA PRO A 35 -13.87 -9.32 -5.08
C PRO A 35 -14.30 -7.86 -5.11
N ASP A 36 -15.36 -7.52 -4.40
CA ASP A 36 -15.88 -6.15 -4.35
C ASP A 36 -14.89 -5.20 -3.64
N ALA A 37 -14.27 -5.66 -2.56
CA ALA A 37 -13.25 -4.92 -1.83
C ALA A 37 -12.02 -4.63 -2.70
N VAL A 38 -11.54 -5.62 -3.45
CA VAL A 38 -10.42 -5.50 -4.40
C VAL A 38 -10.76 -4.51 -5.51
N LEU A 39 -11.89 -4.68 -6.19
CA LEU A 39 -12.30 -3.81 -7.28
C LEU A 39 -12.54 -2.37 -6.83
N SER A 40 -13.16 -2.17 -5.66
CA SER A 40 -13.43 -0.83 -5.12
C SER A 40 -12.16 -0.11 -4.68
N SER A 41 -11.16 -0.84 -4.19
CA SER A 41 -9.89 -0.26 -3.73
C SER A 41 -8.89 -0.04 -4.86
N THR A 42 -9.11 -0.63 -6.04
CA THR A 42 -8.15 -0.70 -7.15
C THR A 42 -6.83 -1.40 -6.78
N TYR A 43 -6.84 -2.23 -5.73
CA TYR A 43 -5.70 -3.05 -5.33
C TYR A 43 -5.75 -4.42 -6.01
N PHE A 44 -4.61 -5.08 -6.07
CA PHE A 44 -4.56 -6.46 -6.51
C PHE A 44 -4.86 -7.40 -5.33
N PRO A 45 -5.57 -8.53 -5.57
CA PRO A 45 -5.74 -9.54 -4.54
C PRO A 45 -4.39 -10.18 -4.19
N VAL A 46 -4.19 -10.50 -2.92
CA VAL A 46 -2.97 -11.18 -2.45
C VAL A 46 -3.05 -12.70 -2.62
N ARG A 47 -4.17 -13.21 -3.09
CA ARG A 47 -4.42 -14.63 -3.35
C ARG A 47 -5.07 -14.80 -4.72
N ASP A 48 -4.75 -15.88 -5.38
CA ASP A 48 -5.36 -16.22 -6.67
C ASP A 48 -6.80 -16.75 -6.51
N THR A 49 -7.11 -17.32 -5.35
CA THR A 49 -8.44 -17.85 -5.04
C THR A 49 -8.85 -17.58 -3.60
N VAL A 50 -10.14 -17.42 -3.37
CA VAL A 50 -10.74 -17.32 -2.05
C VAL A 50 -12.05 -18.12 -2.01
N GLU A 51 -12.19 -19.04 -1.05
CA GLU A 51 -13.36 -19.93 -0.92
C GLU A 51 -13.79 -20.55 -2.27
N GLY A 52 -12.81 -20.95 -3.10
CA GLY A 52 -13.05 -21.56 -4.43
C GLY A 52 -13.35 -20.57 -5.55
N LYS A 53 -13.44 -19.26 -5.28
CA LYS A 53 -13.61 -18.25 -6.31
C LYS A 53 -12.25 -17.79 -6.84
N ASP A 54 -12.10 -17.83 -8.17
CA ASP A 54 -10.93 -17.31 -8.87
C ASP A 54 -10.91 -15.77 -8.84
N LEU A 55 -9.80 -15.19 -8.40
CA LEU A 55 -9.57 -13.75 -8.34
C LEU A 55 -8.60 -13.24 -9.40
N THR A 56 -7.96 -14.13 -10.16
CA THR A 56 -6.91 -13.77 -11.13
C THR A 56 -7.44 -12.93 -12.29
N GLY A 57 -8.71 -13.08 -12.62
CA GLY A 57 -9.37 -12.37 -13.72
C GLY A 57 -10.12 -11.09 -13.33
N LEU A 58 -10.04 -10.62 -12.08
CA LEU A 58 -10.85 -9.49 -11.62
C LEU A 58 -10.66 -8.20 -12.42
N TYR A 59 -9.48 -7.99 -12.98
CA TYR A 59 -9.15 -6.81 -13.81
C TYR A 59 -8.97 -7.15 -15.29
N GLY A 60 -9.44 -8.32 -15.74
CA GLY A 60 -9.19 -8.84 -17.09
C GLY A 60 -9.57 -7.88 -18.23
N ASP A 61 -10.61 -7.07 -18.01
CA ASP A 61 -11.11 -6.11 -19.01
C ASP A 61 -10.47 -4.72 -18.88
N VAL A 62 -9.59 -4.52 -17.90
CA VAL A 62 -8.91 -3.24 -17.68
C VAL A 62 -7.44 -3.38 -18.05
N GLN A 63 -7.09 -2.99 -19.28
CA GLN A 63 -5.73 -3.17 -19.82
C GLN A 63 -4.66 -2.60 -18.90
N THR A 64 -4.84 -1.40 -18.36
CA THR A 64 -3.88 -0.78 -17.43
C THR A 64 -3.64 -1.65 -16.20
N MET A 65 -4.68 -2.24 -15.63
CA MET A 65 -4.53 -3.12 -14.46
C MET A 65 -3.88 -4.44 -14.82
N SER A 66 -4.19 -4.99 -15.99
CA SER A 66 -3.52 -6.19 -16.53
C SER A 66 -2.02 -5.94 -16.71
N ASP A 67 -1.64 -4.77 -17.26
CA ASP A 67 -0.23 -4.39 -17.42
C ASP A 67 0.47 -4.25 -16.06
N TYR A 68 -0.17 -3.61 -15.08
CA TYR A 68 0.38 -3.50 -13.71
C TYR A 68 0.53 -4.85 -13.01
N SER A 69 -0.30 -5.84 -13.30
CA SER A 69 -0.17 -7.17 -12.70
C SER A 69 1.18 -7.82 -13.00
N THR A 70 1.77 -7.52 -14.15
CA THR A 70 3.10 -8.01 -14.53
C THR A 70 4.23 -7.45 -13.64
N LEU A 71 3.98 -6.32 -12.97
CA LEU A 71 4.93 -5.66 -12.08
C LEU A 71 4.90 -6.20 -10.64
N MET A 72 3.96 -7.11 -10.32
CA MET A 72 3.86 -7.70 -8.98
C MET A 72 5.14 -8.43 -8.55
N GLN A 73 5.90 -9.00 -9.50
CA GLN A 73 7.20 -9.60 -9.24
C GLN A 73 8.27 -8.61 -8.71
N TYR A 74 8.02 -7.30 -8.86
CA TYR A 74 8.92 -6.23 -8.41
C TYR A 74 8.40 -5.54 -7.13
N LEU A 75 7.56 -6.21 -6.35
CA LEU A 75 7.13 -5.69 -5.05
C LEU A 75 8.35 -5.42 -4.17
N GLY A 76 8.37 -4.22 -3.58
CA GLY A 76 9.40 -3.86 -2.60
C GLY A 76 9.29 -4.73 -1.35
N ASP A 77 10.43 -5.07 -0.79
CA ASP A 77 10.53 -5.75 0.50
C ASP A 77 10.44 -4.72 1.65
N TYR A 78 10.77 -5.09 2.83
CA TYR A 78 10.62 -4.35 4.10
C TYR A 78 11.31 -2.98 4.18
N TYR A 79 11.31 -2.22 3.08
CA TYR A 79 11.94 -0.89 3.01
C TYR A 79 11.45 0.09 4.08
N GLN A 80 10.24 -0.09 4.59
CA GLN A 80 9.65 0.76 5.63
C GLN A 80 10.34 0.63 7.00
N VAL A 81 11.10 -0.43 7.24
CA VAL A 81 11.90 -0.61 8.46
C VAL A 81 13.34 -0.10 8.31
N THR A 82 13.69 0.42 7.13
CA THR A 82 14.99 1.05 6.90
C THR A 82 15.14 2.29 7.81
N PRO A 83 16.27 2.45 8.51
CA PRO A 83 16.53 3.64 9.31
C PRO A 83 16.28 4.92 8.50
N GLY A 84 15.60 5.90 9.11
CA GLY A 84 15.28 7.17 8.46
C GLY A 84 14.18 7.11 7.40
N TRP A 85 13.51 5.97 7.19
CA TRP A 85 12.47 5.85 6.18
C TRP A 85 11.33 6.86 6.35
N ALA A 86 10.83 7.05 7.56
CA ALA A 86 9.70 7.94 7.82
C ALA A 86 10.04 9.39 7.48
N GLU A 87 11.23 9.85 7.85
CA GLU A 87 11.76 11.17 7.57
C GLU A 87 12.00 11.35 6.06
N ALA A 88 12.65 10.39 5.43
CA ALA A 88 12.91 10.42 3.99
C ALA A 88 11.60 10.47 3.19
N ARG A 89 10.59 9.68 3.58
CA ARG A 89 9.27 9.72 2.98
C ARG A 89 8.59 11.08 3.12
N THR A 90 8.66 11.68 4.28
CA THR A 90 8.11 13.02 4.53
C THR A 90 8.84 14.07 3.68
N ALA A 91 10.17 14.01 3.62
CA ALA A 91 10.98 14.91 2.80
C ALA A 91 10.65 14.76 1.30
N TRP A 92 10.40 13.52 0.83
CA TRP A 92 9.95 13.26 -0.54
C TRP A 92 8.64 13.98 -0.88
N TRP A 93 7.62 13.87 -0.02
CA TRP A 93 6.35 14.56 -0.23
C TRP A 93 6.50 16.08 -0.21
N ASN A 94 7.33 16.62 0.69
CA ASN A 94 7.60 18.05 0.76
C ASN A 94 8.29 18.53 -0.52
N MET A 95 9.27 17.80 -1.02
CA MET A 95 9.92 18.08 -2.30
C MET A 95 8.92 18.16 -3.46
N LEU A 96 8.03 17.16 -3.56
CA LEU A 96 7.00 17.16 -4.62
C LEU A 96 6.06 18.37 -4.51
N GLN A 97 5.68 18.77 -3.30
CA GLN A 97 4.85 19.96 -3.08
C GLN A 97 5.59 21.25 -3.44
N GLN A 98 6.86 21.37 -3.09
CA GLN A 98 7.70 22.53 -3.45
C GLN A 98 7.78 22.66 -4.98
N VAL A 99 8.11 21.58 -5.68
CA VAL A 99 8.19 21.57 -7.16
C VAL A 99 6.82 21.89 -7.76
N GLY A 100 5.76 21.29 -7.28
CA GLY A 100 4.39 21.55 -7.72
C GLY A 100 3.93 23.01 -7.49
N SER A 101 4.55 23.71 -6.53
CA SER A 101 4.31 25.12 -6.23
C SER A 101 5.24 26.07 -6.96
N GLY A 102 6.10 25.55 -7.86
CA GLY A 102 6.98 26.35 -8.70
C GLY A 102 8.40 26.58 -8.17
N ALA A 103 8.82 25.82 -7.16
CA ALA A 103 10.22 25.86 -6.71
C ALA A 103 11.16 25.28 -7.78
N ASP A 104 12.42 25.69 -7.74
CA ASP A 104 13.46 25.13 -8.59
C ASP A 104 13.64 23.64 -8.30
N VAL A 105 13.54 22.80 -9.33
CA VAL A 105 13.56 21.35 -9.20
C VAL A 105 14.87 20.84 -8.59
N GLN A 106 16.00 21.38 -9.06
CA GLN A 106 17.30 20.91 -8.58
C GLN A 106 17.51 21.26 -7.10
N THR A 107 17.13 22.47 -6.71
CA THR A 107 17.20 22.90 -5.30
C THR A 107 16.35 22.02 -4.41
N ALA A 108 15.11 21.75 -4.81
CA ALA A 108 14.19 20.90 -4.04
C ALA A 108 14.70 19.44 -3.91
N VAL A 109 15.27 18.90 -4.98
CA VAL A 109 15.89 17.56 -4.97
C VAL A 109 17.12 17.52 -4.07
N ASP A 110 17.98 18.52 -4.13
CA ASP A 110 19.20 18.58 -3.29
C ASP A 110 18.85 18.64 -1.79
N GLU A 111 17.83 19.42 -1.42
CA GLU A 111 17.28 19.47 -0.05
C GLU A 111 16.72 18.11 0.39
N PHE A 112 15.94 17.45 -0.47
CA PHE A 112 15.42 16.10 -0.21
C PHE A 112 16.57 15.11 0.03
N VAL A 113 17.55 15.07 -0.86
CA VAL A 113 18.70 14.15 -0.74
C VAL A 113 19.49 14.39 0.53
N GLY A 114 19.72 15.67 0.88
CA GLY A 114 20.39 16.04 2.15
C GLY A 114 19.63 15.54 3.37
N THR A 115 18.32 15.73 3.39
CA THR A 115 17.45 15.29 4.50
C THR A 115 17.40 13.77 4.60
N ALA A 116 17.21 13.08 3.48
CA ALA A 116 17.13 11.61 3.45
C ALA A 116 18.45 10.96 3.90
N ASN A 117 19.59 11.47 3.44
CA ASN A 117 20.90 10.97 3.86
C ASN A 117 21.17 11.21 5.35
N ALA A 118 20.80 12.38 5.87
CA ALA A 118 20.94 12.67 7.30
C ALA A 118 20.06 11.75 8.16
N ALA A 119 18.85 11.47 7.71
CA ALA A 119 17.94 10.55 8.40
C ALA A 119 18.44 9.10 8.40
N ALA A 120 19.03 8.65 7.30
CA ALA A 120 19.59 7.30 7.18
C ALA A 120 20.87 7.07 7.99
N ALA A 121 21.55 8.15 8.41
CA ALA A 121 22.78 8.07 9.19
C ALA A 121 22.54 7.95 10.72
N ASN A 122 21.29 8.11 11.19
CA ASN A 122 20.89 7.99 12.58
C ASN A 122 20.30 6.60 12.87
#